data_c13030a4f2a5ea0685c93d2fb3ddc286
#
_entry.id   c13030a4f2a5ea0685c93d2fb3ddc286
#
_cell.length_a   1.000
_cell.length_b   1.000
_cell.length_c   1.000
_cell.angle_alpha   90.00
_cell.angle_beta   90.00
_cell.angle_gamma   90.00
#
_symmetry.space_group_name_H-M   'P 1'
#
loop_
_entity.id
_entity.type
_entity.pdbx_description
1 polymer ?
#
loop_
_entity_poly.entity_id
_entity_poly.type
_entity_poly.pdbx_seq_one_letter_code
_entity_poly.pdbx_strand_id
1 'polypeptide(L)'
;MKDKLKIREKFQNLPKIPLIIGGVFAVSLVVVIVTTIALKKEIAHEGAKLVGKYTNRFEATFVGSETCKRCHERTYLEWQTSLHSRMMRDVESEPLSNIGDFHSPSDVRTFTKEDVDYTLGSQWRQQYLKKEGDNLIVLPARYNVFKGEWKPYYPDEPAKRDWFKECAGCHVTGVDPEKKTFVDMGIACEACHGPGSNHVEAVPGFEIRTIINASRLTPAAQAQICGSCHTRGHDKTGEYAYPVQYQTHKGEANLKFYFNEASADNGYAEYFWPSGESRYSNQQYLDWKKSEHAKVGVVCATCHSVHESKAGIAANVDTSNLLLAIRSKTRLFEDRLCKSCHTTVQYRSVHRIHTFGSCVRCHMPRVAAIGEAGDAHSHTFRFMYPQATLDAGGLDKQPNACNSCHHHKNTPTEALVGFLEAAKKEDMPKPPAVHQRPAESK
;
A
#
# COMPACT_ATOMS: atom_id res chain seq x y z
N MET A 1 87.65 5.24 -8.72
CA MET A 1 87.27 5.72 -7.36
C MET A 1 87.42 7.25 -7.22
N LYS A 2 88.13 7.94 -8.10
CA LYS A 2 88.37 9.43 -7.99
C LYS A 2 87.23 10.24 -8.59
N ASP A 3 86.41 9.70 -9.48
CA ASP A 3 85.34 10.46 -10.14
C ASP A 3 84.02 10.56 -9.35
N LYS A 4 83.77 9.64 -8.44
CA LYS A 4 82.60 9.70 -7.58
C LYS A 4 82.67 10.76 -6.45
N LEU A 5 83.92 11.19 -6.09
CA LEU A 5 84.13 12.25 -5.10
C LEU A 5 83.84 13.63 -5.67
N LYS A 6 84.26 13.90 -6.95
CA LYS A 6 84.02 15.20 -7.59
C LYS A 6 82.52 15.53 -7.82
N ILE A 7 81.68 14.56 -8.03
CA ILE A 7 80.25 14.78 -8.21
C ILE A 7 79.55 15.16 -6.89
N ARG A 8 80.03 14.60 -5.75
CA ARG A 8 79.49 14.91 -4.44
C ARG A 8 79.80 16.34 -3.97
N GLU A 9 80.95 16.88 -4.29
CA GLU A 9 81.32 18.28 -3.97
C GLU A 9 80.56 19.32 -4.83
N LYS A 10 80.21 18.98 -6.09
CA LYS A 10 79.43 19.88 -6.92
C LYS A 10 77.95 20.08 -6.49
N PHE A 11 77.38 19.11 -5.76
CA PHE A 11 76.01 19.22 -5.23
C PHE A 11 75.96 19.94 -3.88
N GLN A 12 77.12 20.08 -3.16
CA GLN A 12 77.16 20.79 -1.86
C GLN A 12 77.19 22.32 -2.03
N ASN A 13 77.46 22.85 -3.18
CA ASN A 13 77.57 24.29 -3.46
C ASN A 13 76.47 24.87 -4.30
N LEU A 14 75.31 24.17 -4.47
CA LEU A 14 74.15 24.77 -5.09
C LEU A 14 73.56 25.79 -4.15
N PRO A 15 73.25 27.00 -4.62
CA PRO A 15 72.66 28.03 -3.76
C PRO A 15 71.36 27.48 -3.13
N LYS A 16 71.31 27.53 -1.82
CA LYS A 16 70.15 27.05 -1.03
C LYS A 16 68.85 27.81 -1.40
N ILE A 17 68.95 28.95 -2.05
CA ILE A 17 67.84 29.79 -2.45
C ILE A 17 66.87 29.10 -3.39
N PRO A 18 67.23 28.41 -4.51
CA PRO A 18 66.26 27.71 -5.37
C PRO A 18 65.59 26.51 -4.66
N LEU A 19 66.28 25.87 -3.71
CA LEU A 19 65.72 24.79 -2.92
C LEU A 19 64.67 25.30 -1.94
N ILE A 20 64.90 26.46 -1.32
CA ILE A 20 63.98 27.14 -0.41
C ILE A 20 62.74 27.61 -1.18
N ILE A 21 62.93 28.24 -2.35
CA ILE A 21 61.84 28.71 -3.24
C ILE A 21 61.00 27.50 -3.69
N GLY A 22 61.61 26.41 -4.14
CA GLY A 22 60.91 25.17 -4.52
C GLY A 22 60.12 24.55 -3.37
N GLY A 23 60.72 24.58 -2.15
CA GLY A 23 60.03 24.12 -0.95
C GLY A 23 58.81 24.98 -0.57
N VAL A 24 58.97 26.31 -0.63
CA VAL A 24 57.83 27.23 -0.37
C VAL A 24 56.72 27.06 -1.41
N PHE A 25 57.07 26.89 -2.72
CA PHE A 25 56.08 26.62 -3.77
C PHE A 25 55.37 25.30 -3.56
N ALA A 26 56.07 24.23 -3.19
CA ALA A 26 55.46 22.93 -2.91
C ALA A 26 54.54 22.99 -1.70
N VAL A 27 54.92 23.66 -0.61
CA VAL A 27 54.07 23.85 0.57
C VAL A 27 52.85 24.70 0.24
N SER A 28 53.03 25.80 -0.51
CA SER A 28 51.92 26.65 -0.94
C SER A 28 50.94 25.90 -1.83
N LEU A 29 51.41 25.06 -2.73
CA LEU A 29 50.56 24.22 -3.58
C LEU A 29 49.79 23.19 -2.77
N VAL A 30 50.42 22.55 -1.80
CA VAL A 30 49.75 21.61 -0.89
C VAL A 30 48.68 22.33 -0.03
N VAL A 31 49.01 23.51 0.50
CA VAL A 31 48.06 24.34 1.24
C VAL A 31 46.85 24.72 0.37
N VAL A 32 47.06 25.16 -0.85
CA VAL A 32 46.01 25.49 -1.81
C VAL A 32 45.15 24.26 -2.15
N ILE A 33 45.77 23.10 -2.35
CA ILE A 33 45.02 21.85 -2.61
C ILE A 33 44.19 21.46 -1.40
N VAL A 34 44.76 21.47 -0.21
CA VAL A 34 44.08 21.11 1.03
C VAL A 34 42.92 22.08 1.33
N THR A 35 43.17 23.38 1.21
CA THR A 35 42.12 24.38 1.40
C THR A 35 41.02 24.28 0.35
N THR A 36 41.36 24.01 -0.91
CA THR A 36 40.36 23.80 -1.98
C THR A 36 39.50 22.54 -1.72
N ILE A 37 40.13 21.46 -1.23
CA ILE A 37 39.43 20.23 -0.88
C ILE A 37 38.52 20.45 0.35
N ALA A 38 39.04 21.16 1.36
CA ALA A 38 38.26 21.52 2.55
C ALA A 38 37.07 22.43 2.19
N LEU A 39 37.33 23.46 1.37
CA LEU A 39 36.25 24.37 0.92
C LEU A 39 35.21 23.66 0.05
N LYS A 40 35.65 22.77 -0.87
CA LYS A 40 34.71 21.92 -1.63
C LYS A 40 33.90 21.01 -0.73
N LYS A 41 34.50 20.43 0.31
CA LYS A 41 33.80 19.60 1.31
C LYS A 41 32.78 20.44 2.08
N GLU A 42 33.16 21.64 2.49
CA GLU A 42 32.30 22.53 3.24
C GLU A 42 31.14 23.07 2.38
N ILE A 43 31.42 23.48 1.13
CA ILE A 43 30.39 23.87 0.16
C ILE A 43 29.48 22.69 -0.16
N ALA A 44 30.03 21.48 -0.33
CA ALA A 44 29.23 20.28 -0.56
C ALA A 44 28.38 19.91 0.70
N HIS A 45 28.94 20.12 1.89
CA HIS A 45 28.23 19.85 3.14
C HIS A 45 27.12 20.87 3.41
N GLU A 46 27.37 22.16 3.23
CA GLU A 46 26.34 23.20 3.33
C GLU A 46 25.31 23.09 2.20
N GLY A 47 25.75 22.79 0.98
CA GLY A 47 24.85 22.48 -0.12
C GLY A 47 23.99 21.24 0.14
N ALA A 48 24.56 20.21 0.76
CA ALA A 48 23.81 19.02 1.18
C ALA A 48 22.84 19.33 2.33
N LYS A 49 23.24 20.19 3.27
CA LYS A 49 22.33 20.70 4.32
C LYS A 49 21.19 21.51 3.72
N LEU A 50 21.48 22.39 2.78
CA LEU A 50 20.48 23.24 2.13
C LEU A 50 19.50 22.39 1.31
N VAL A 51 20.01 21.45 0.51
CA VAL A 51 19.20 20.49 -0.25
C VAL A 51 18.50 19.53 0.71
N GLY A 52 19.19 19.09 1.78
CA GLY A 52 18.66 18.22 2.79
C GLY A 52 17.52 18.84 3.59
N LYS A 53 17.56 20.14 3.87
CA LYS A 53 16.49 20.87 4.56
C LYS A 53 15.15 20.78 3.82
N TYR A 54 15.19 20.60 2.49
CA TYR A 54 14.02 20.50 1.63
C TYR A 54 13.74 19.07 1.12
N THR A 55 14.26 18.04 1.78
CA THR A 55 13.95 16.65 1.47
C THR A 55 13.16 16.01 2.61
N ASN A 56 12.42 14.93 2.34
CA ASN A 56 11.71 14.18 3.39
C ASN A 56 12.65 13.56 4.43
N ARG A 57 13.95 13.51 4.15
CA ARG A 57 14.97 12.97 5.07
C ARG A 57 15.29 13.88 6.23
N PHE A 58 14.97 15.16 6.14
CA PHE A 58 15.42 16.18 7.08
C PHE A 58 14.22 16.95 7.64
N GLU A 59 13.80 16.57 8.81
CA GLU A 59 12.89 17.34 9.69
C GLU A 59 11.59 17.82 9.03
N ALA A 60 11.16 17.20 7.93
CA ALA A 60 9.89 17.55 7.31
C ALA A 60 8.73 17.17 8.24
N THR A 61 7.74 18.05 8.31
CA THR A 61 6.51 17.87 9.09
C THR A 61 5.30 17.72 8.16
N PHE A 62 4.26 17.09 8.67
CA PHE A 62 2.98 16.99 7.98
C PHE A 62 2.28 18.35 7.97
N VAL A 63 1.69 18.72 6.83
CA VAL A 63 1.06 20.03 6.59
C VAL A 63 -0.44 19.94 6.28
N GLY A 64 -0.95 18.71 6.07
CA GLY A 64 -2.34 18.45 5.75
C GLY A 64 -2.69 18.63 4.27
N SER A 65 -3.68 17.86 3.83
CA SER A 65 -4.11 17.78 2.43
C SER A 65 -4.70 19.08 1.89
N GLU A 66 -5.31 19.91 2.70
CA GLU A 66 -5.80 21.25 2.30
C GLU A 66 -4.66 22.17 1.84
N THR A 67 -3.46 22.01 2.40
CA THR A 67 -2.28 22.73 1.94
C THR A 67 -1.89 22.30 0.52
N CYS A 68 -1.99 21.01 0.22
CA CYS A 68 -1.70 20.45 -1.11
C CYS A 68 -2.67 20.95 -2.19
N LYS A 69 -3.95 21.12 -1.82
CA LYS A 69 -5.02 21.60 -2.70
C LYS A 69 -4.67 22.89 -3.41
N ARG A 70 -3.95 23.81 -2.75
CA ARG A 70 -3.61 25.13 -3.30
C ARG A 70 -2.90 25.06 -4.65
N CYS A 71 -2.11 24.01 -4.88
CA CYS A 71 -1.37 23.80 -6.14
C CYS A 71 -1.85 22.55 -6.90
N HIS A 72 -2.44 21.57 -6.21
CA HIS A 72 -2.87 20.29 -6.75
C HIS A 72 -4.38 20.10 -6.66
N GLU A 73 -5.18 21.14 -6.92
CA GLU A 73 -6.64 21.14 -6.74
C GLU A 73 -7.34 19.97 -7.47
N ARG A 74 -7.00 19.73 -8.72
CA ARG A 74 -7.59 18.64 -9.50
C ARG A 74 -7.35 17.28 -8.83
N THR A 75 -6.11 16.98 -8.48
CA THR A 75 -5.72 15.73 -7.83
C THR A 75 -6.37 15.60 -6.45
N TYR A 76 -6.50 16.71 -5.73
CA TYR A 76 -7.20 16.77 -4.44
C TYR A 76 -8.68 16.38 -4.60
N LEU A 77 -9.39 16.98 -5.55
CA LEU A 77 -10.80 16.68 -5.83
C LEU A 77 -11.01 15.22 -6.25
N GLU A 78 -10.12 14.70 -7.09
CA GLU A 78 -10.12 13.27 -7.49
C GLU A 78 -9.91 12.37 -6.26
N TRP A 79 -8.93 12.66 -5.42
CA TRP A 79 -8.65 11.90 -4.19
C TRP A 79 -9.83 11.92 -3.22
N GLN A 80 -10.53 13.03 -3.05
CA GLN A 80 -11.71 13.13 -2.17
C GLN A 80 -12.80 12.11 -2.51
N THR A 81 -12.86 11.63 -3.74
CA THR A 81 -13.81 10.59 -4.17
C THR A 81 -13.32 9.17 -3.88
N SER A 82 -12.08 9.00 -3.42
CA SER A 82 -11.46 7.70 -3.19
C SER A 82 -11.93 7.05 -1.88
N LEU A 83 -11.74 5.73 -1.76
CA LEU A 83 -11.95 5.04 -0.49
C LEU A 83 -10.90 5.42 0.56
N HIS A 84 -9.73 5.86 0.14
CA HIS A 84 -8.68 6.30 1.02
C HIS A 84 -9.08 7.55 1.81
N SER A 85 -9.64 8.56 1.15
CA SER A 85 -10.14 9.77 1.80
C SER A 85 -11.29 9.49 2.77
N ARG A 86 -12.03 8.40 2.55
CA ARG A 86 -13.21 7.99 3.33
C ARG A 86 -12.93 6.92 4.35
N MET A 87 -11.65 6.69 4.64
CA MET A 87 -11.26 5.66 5.60
C MET A 87 -11.67 6.02 7.03
N MET A 88 -11.67 7.30 7.38
CA MET A 88 -12.22 7.86 8.62
C MET A 88 -12.99 9.14 8.31
N ARG A 89 -14.18 9.30 8.92
CA ARG A 89 -15.05 10.47 8.72
C ARG A 89 -15.63 10.90 10.04
N ASP A 90 -15.72 12.20 10.23
CA ASP A 90 -16.40 12.84 11.36
C ASP A 90 -17.90 12.88 11.08
N VAL A 91 -18.69 12.38 12.01
CA VAL A 91 -20.15 12.28 11.86
C VAL A 91 -20.83 13.61 12.07
N GLU A 92 -20.28 14.50 12.87
CA GLU A 92 -20.83 15.84 13.09
C GLU A 92 -20.78 16.67 11.81
N SER A 93 -19.61 16.72 11.17
CA SER A 93 -19.42 17.45 9.90
C SER A 93 -19.99 16.73 8.69
N GLU A 94 -20.08 15.40 8.72
CA GLU A 94 -20.56 14.56 7.62
C GLU A 94 -21.58 13.51 8.11
N PRO A 95 -22.81 13.90 8.50
CA PRO A 95 -23.80 12.98 9.07
C PRO A 95 -24.17 11.79 8.18
N LEU A 96 -24.08 11.96 6.84
CA LEU A 96 -24.32 10.90 5.86
C LEU A 96 -23.17 9.88 5.76
N SER A 97 -22.06 10.13 6.42
CA SER A 97 -20.97 9.15 6.49
C SER A 97 -21.32 7.94 7.34
N ASN A 98 -22.28 8.08 8.27
CA ASN A 98 -22.79 7.01 9.12
C ASN A 98 -23.90 6.27 8.37
N ILE A 99 -23.54 5.10 7.80
CA ILE A 99 -24.42 4.28 6.95
C ILE A 99 -25.03 3.07 7.64
N GLY A 100 -24.75 2.87 8.94
CA GLY A 100 -25.34 1.81 9.72
C GLY A 100 -26.84 1.99 9.90
N ASP A 101 -27.60 0.88 9.92
CA ASP A 101 -29.01 0.92 10.26
C ASP A 101 -29.19 1.01 11.79
N PHE A 102 -29.37 2.23 12.28
CA PHE A 102 -29.65 2.49 13.70
C PHE A 102 -31.13 2.46 14.03
N HIS A 103 -32.03 2.34 13.05
CA HIS A 103 -33.47 2.31 13.26
C HIS A 103 -33.96 0.91 13.64
N SER A 104 -33.40 -0.12 13.02
CA SER A 104 -33.75 -1.49 13.32
C SER A 104 -33.15 -1.98 14.64
N PRO A 105 -33.85 -2.77 15.43
CA PRO A 105 -33.32 -3.43 16.63
C PRO A 105 -32.11 -4.32 16.24
N SER A 106 -31.15 -4.44 17.16
CA SER A 106 -30.01 -5.31 16.99
C SER A 106 -29.55 -5.88 18.31
N ASP A 107 -29.43 -7.20 18.39
CA ASP A 107 -28.94 -7.90 19.57
C ASP A 107 -27.44 -7.74 19.81
N VAL A 108 -26.69 -7.31 18.77
CA VAL A 108 -25.24 -7.17 18.85
C VAL A 108 -24.76 -5.73 18.97
N ARG A 109 -25.59 -4.75 18.62
CA ARG A 109 -25.27 -3.33 18.74
C ARG A 109 -25.76 -2.80 20.09
N THR A 110 -24.83 -2.48 20.96
CA THR A 110 -25.11 -2.00 22.34
C THR A 110 -24.98 -0.47 22.49
N PHE A 111 -24.77 0.25 21.39
CA PHE A 111 -24.62 1.71 21.33
C PHE A 111 -25.66 2.33 20.39
N THR A 112 -25.90 3.62 20.54
CA THR A 112 -26.84 4.39 19.73
C THR A 112 -26.12 5.18 18.64
N LYS A 113 -26.86 5.87 17.77
CA LYS A 113 -26.30 6.73 16.74
C LYS A 113 -25.55 7.91 17.36
N GLU A 114 -26.02 8.41 18.46
CA GLU A 114 -25.48 9.54 19.23
C GLU A 114 -24.15 9.21 19.92
N ASP A 115 -23.83 7.94 20.08
CA ASP A 115 -22.54 7.50 20.62
C ASP A 115 -21.43 7.50 19.56
N VAL A 116 -21.76 7.78 18.31
CA VAL A 116 -20.81 7.69 17.18
C VAL A 116 -20.27 9.07 16.82
N ASP A 117 -19.00 9.31 17.10
CA ASP A 117 -18.29 10.52 16.66
C ASP A 117 -17.60 10.31 15.30
N TYR A 118 -17.04 9.14 15.07
CA TYR A 118 -16.36 8.83 13.81
C TYR A 118 -16.79 7.49 13.23
N THR A 119 -16.78 7.44 11.88
CA THR A 119 -16.96 6.20 11.11
C THR A 119 -15.67 5.78 10.44
N LEU A 120 -15.41 4.46 10.37
CA LEU A 120 -14.25 3.86 9.70
C LEU A 120 -14.70 2.94 8.57
N GLY A 121 -14.34 3.30 7.35
CA GLY A 121 -14.70 2.55 6.14
C GLY A 121 -16.13 2.82 5.68
N SER A 122 -16.43 2.42 4.44
CA SER A 122 -17.72 2.74 3.80
C SER A 122 -18.18 1.72 2.77
N GLN A 123 -17.39 0.69 2.42
CA GLN A 123 -17.72 -0.20 1.30
C GLN A 123 -18.08 -1.63 1.70
N TRP A 124 -17.29 -2.30 2.51
CA TRP A 124 -17.54 -3.70 2.93
C TRP A 124 -18.13 -3.77 4.31
N ARG A 125 -17.53 -3.01 5.19
CA ARG A 125 -17.93 -2.87 6.57
C ARG A 125 -17.69 -1.45 7.01
N GLN A 126 -18.47 -1.01 7.99
CA GLN A 126 -18.25 0.22 8.71
C GLN A 126 -18.08 -0.08 10.19
N GLN A 127 -17.06 0.49 10.79
CA GLN A 127 -16.78 0.47 12.22
C GLN A 127 -17.01 1.86 12.79
N TYR A 128 -17.11 1.98 14.09
CA TYR A 128 -17.54 3.17 14.77
C TYR A 128 -16.63 3.49 15.93
N LEU A 129 -16.34 4.77 16.11
CA LEU A 129 -15.55 5.27 17.23
C LEU A 129 -16.34 6.30 18.01
N LYS A 130 -16.11 6.30 19.34
CA LYS A 130 -16.54 7.33 20.27
C LYS A 130 -15.33 8.05 20.81
N LYS A 131 -15.39 9.37 20.90
CA LYS A 131 -14.34 10.20 21.51
C LYS A 131 -14.54 10.28 23.01
N GLU A 132 -13.52 9.92 23.76
CA GLU A 132 -13.50 10.06 25.23
C GLU A 132 -12.21 10.77 25.67
N GLY A 133 -12.29 12.08 25.89
CA GLY A 133 -11.11 12.91 26.10
C GLY A 133 -10.19 12.88 24.89
N ASP A 134 -8.93 12.47 25.08
CA ASP A 134 -7.95 12.32 24.01
C ASP A 134 -7.97 10.91 23.38
N ASN A 135 -8.80 10.00 23.89
CA ASN A 135 -8.91 8.65 23.37
C ASN A 135 -10.02 8.51 22.31
N LEU A 136 -9.83 7.55 21.42
CA LEU A 136 -10.86 7.07 20.52
C LEU A 136 -11.21 5.62 20.87
N ILE A 137 -12.41 5.40 21.33
CA ILE A 137 -12.89 4.09 21.77
C ILE A 137 -13.56 3.40 20.58
N VAL A 138 -13.12 2.19 20.29
CA VAL A 138 -13.73 1.34 19.25
C VAL A 138 -15.02 0.77 19.77
N LEU A 139 -16.15 1.07 19.12
CA LEU A 139 -17.46 0.58 19.54
C LEU A 139 -17.65 -0.91 19.19
N PRO A 140 -18.39 -1.68 20.01
CA PRO A 140 -18.35 -3.14 20.02
C PRO A 140 -19.18 -3.84 18.93
N ALA A 141 -19.65 -3.09 17.93
CA ALA A 141 -20.28 -3.67 16.75
C ALA A 141 -19.83 -2.95 15.47
N ARG A 142 -19.87 -3.67 14.36
CA ARG A 142 -19.61 -3.15 13.01
C ARG A 142 -20.80 -3.46 12.10
N TYR A 143 -21.02 -2.61 11.11
CA TYR A 143 -22.05 -2.79 10.11
C TYR A 143 -21.51 -3.45 8.85
N ASN A 144 -22.10 -4.57 8.44
CA ASN A 144 -21.80 -5.19 7.15
C ASN A 144 -22.63 -4.47 6.07
N VAL A 145 -21.96 -3.71 5.22
CA VAL A 145 -22.60 -2.83 4.23
C VAL A 145 -23.34 -3.63 3.14
N PHE A 146 -22.82 -4.81 2.76
CA PHE A 146 -23.45 -5.59 1.70
C PHE A 146 -24.70 -6.33 2.14
N LYS A 147 -24.71 -6.80 3.40
CA LYS A 147 -25.83 -7.57 3.96
C LYS A 147 -26.85 -6.70 4.70
N GLY A 148 -26.46 -5.48 5.02
CA GLY A 148 -27.31 -4.60 5.81
C GLY A 148 -27.52 -5.11 7.24
N GLU A 149 -26.48 -5.71 7.86
CA GLU A 149 -26.61 -6.31 9.19
C GLU A 149 -25.47 -5.93 10.13
N TRP A 150 -25.76 -5.89 11.41
CA TRP A 150 -24.79 -5.69 12.46
C TRP A 150 -24.05 -6.99 12.79
N LYS A 151 -22.75 -6.89 13.03
CA LYS A 151 -21.89 -7.99 13.49
C LYS A 151 -21.13 -7.57 14.74
N PRO A 152 -20.87 -8.48 15.67
CA PRO A 152 -20.00 -8.19 16.81
C PRO A 152 -18.62 -7.74 16.36
N TYR A 153 -18.05 -6.81 17.11
CA TYR A 153 -16.68 -6.35 16.88
C TYR A 153 -16.00 -6.12 18.22
N TYR A 154 -15.21 -7.10 18.67
CA TYR A 154 -14.55 -7.11 19.98
C TYR A 154 -15.53 -6.81 21.13
N PRO A 155 -16.65 -7.54 21.27
CA PRO A 155 -17.73 -7.20 22.18
C PRO A 155 -17.31 -7.27 23.65
N ASP A 156 -16.33 -8.12 23.97
CA ASP A 156 -15.96 -8.39 25.36
C ASP A 156 -14.97 -7.35 25.93
N GLU A 157 -14.25 -6.62 25.07
CA GLU A 157 -13.16 -5.72 25.50
C GLU A 157 -12.99 -4.45 24.64
N PRO A 158 -14.03 -3.67 24.37
CA PRO A 158 -13.90 -2.50 23.49
C PRO A 158 -12.93 -1.44 24.05
N ALA A 159 -12.91 -1.25 25.36
CA ALA A 159 -12.06 -0.25 26.01
C ALA A 159 -10.58 -0.67 26.15
N LYS A 160 -10.25 -1.94 25.93
CA LYS A 160 -8.86 -2.43 26.02
C LYS A 160 -8.05 -2.20 24.75
N ARG A 161 -8.69 -1.82 23.62
CA ARG A 161 -8.02 -1.55 22.37
C ARG A 161 -7.58 -0.10 22.30
N ASP A 162 -6.29 0.10 22.31
CA ASP A 162 -5.70 1.40 22.01
C ASP A 162 -5.75 1.67 20.51
N TRP A 163 -6.73 2.49 20.10
CA TRP A 163 -6.93 2.81 18.68
C TRP A 163 -5.68 3.43 18.06
N PHE A 164 -4.94 4.27 18.79
CA PHE A 164 -3.74 4.91 18.30
C PHE A 164 -2.58 3.92 18.10
N LYS A 165 -2.54 2.83 18.88
CA LYS A 165 -1.52 1.79 18.72
C LYS A 165 -1.89 0.74 17.68
N GLU A 166 -3.17 0.44 17.53
CA GLU A 166 -3.60 -0.69 16.70
C GLU A 166 -4.16 -0.29 15.33
N CYS A 167 -4.71 0.92 15.19
CA CYS A 167 -5.53 1.25 14.04
C CYS A 167 -5.07 2.51 13.30
N ALA A 168 -4.67 3.54 14.03
CA ALA A 168 -4.50 4.91 13.52
C ALA A 168 -3.60 5.00 12.28
N GLY A 169 -2.44 4.34 12.26
CA GLY A 169 -1.48 4.45 11.17
C GLY A 169 -1.98 3.97 9.81
N CYS A 170 -3.07 3.18 9.78
CA CYS A 170 -3.71 2.72 8.56
C CYS A 170 -5.05 3.42 8.27
N HIS A 171 -5.54 4.26 9.19
CA HIS A 171 -6.84 4.91 9.10
C HIS A 171 -6.79 6.43 9.03
N VAL A 172 -5.68 7.03 9.46
CA VAL A 172 -5.44 8.49 9.40
C VAL A 172 -4.03 8.79 8.88
N THR A 173 -3.75 10.06 8.63
CA THR A 173 -2.46 10.52 8.10
C THR A 173 -1.76 11.44 9.09
N GLY A 174 -0.44 11.27 9.22
CA GLY A 174 0.37 12.10 10.14
C GLY A 174 0.05 11.83 11.60
N VAL A 175 -0.11 10.53 11.96
CA VAL A 175 -0.40 10.13 13.34
C VAL A 175 0.81 10.31 14.25
N ASP A 176 0.57 10.92 15.40
CA ASP A 176 1.44 10.91 16.56
C ASP A 176 0.73 10.09 17.65
N PRO A 177 1.09 8.81 17.82
CA PRO A 177 0.36 7.92 18.73
C PRO A 177 0.61 8.25 20.20
N GLU A 178 1.73 8.89 20.54
CA GLU A 178 2.03 9.29 21.91
C GLU A 178 1.19 10.48 22.34
N LYS A 179 1.03 11.47 21.45
CA LYS A 179 0.16 12.63 21.66
C LYS A 179 -1.31 12.35 21.35
N LYS A 180 -1.63 11.17 20.79
CA LYS A 180 -2.97 10.80 20.35
C LYS A 180 -3.58 11.80 19.37
N THR A 181 -2.78 12.24 18.40
CA THR A 181 -3.17 13.21 17.38
C THR A 181 -2.89 12.70 15.98
N PHE A 182 -3.51 13.31 15.01
CA PHE A 182 -3.25 13.08 13.58
C PHE A 182 -3.50 14.39 12.81
N VAL A 183 -2.98 14.46 11.57
CA VAL A 183 -3.09 15.67 10.73
C VAL A 183 -4.31 15.62 9.83
N ASP A 184 -4.55 14.51 9.14
CA ASP A 184 -5.73 14.34 8.29
C ASP A 184 -6.51 13.07 8.68
N MET A 185 -7.85 13.17 8.69
CA MET A 185 -8.72 12.00 8.68
C MET A 185 -8.61 11.27 7.34
N GLY A 186 -8.65 9.93 7.40
CA GLY A 186 -8.46 9.09 6.23
C GLY A 186 -7.01 9.05 5.75
N ILE A 187 -6.81 8.41 4.61
CA ILE A 187 -5.49 8.26 3.98
C ILE A 187 -5.33 9.36 2.96
N ALA A 188 -4.67 10.44 3.38
CA ALA A 188 -4.47 11.66 2.62
C ALA A 188 -3.15 11.65 1.83
N CYS A 189 -2.83 12.78 1.19
CA CYS A 189 -1.68 12.91 0.29
C CYS A 189 -0.37 12.45 0.94
N GLU A 190 -0.10 12.94 2.15
CA GLU A 190 1.15 12.69 2.86
C GLU A 190 1.28 11.25 3.39
N ALA A 191 0.19 10.48 3.44
CA ALA A 191 0.26 9.05 3.74
C ALA A 191 1.06 8.26 2.68
N CYS A 192 1.11 8.74 1.45
CA CYS A 192 1.86 8.14 0.35
C CYS A 192 3.10 8.96 -0.02
N HIS A 193 2.99 10.29 0.03
CA HIS A 193 4.03 11.21 -0.43
C HIS A 193 5.00 11.64 0.67
N GLY A 194 4.74 11.26 1.93
CA GLY A 194 5.51 11.69 3.09
C GLY A 194 5.24 13.14 3.48
N PRO A 195 5.85 13.64 4.58
CA PRO A 195 5.65 14.97 5.10
C PRO A 195 5.97 16.05 4.07
N GLY A 196 5.08 17.04 3.93
CA GLY A 196 5.06 18.01 2.85
C GLY A 196 5.67 19.37 3.16
N SER A 197 6.08 19.68 4.41
CA SER A 197 6.54 21.03 4.77
C SER A 197 7.70 21.53 3.89
N ASN A 198 8.69 20.67 3.66
CA ASN A 198 9.84 21.01 2.82
C ASN A 198 9.45 21.23 1.35
N HIS A 199 8.38 20.58 0.89
CA HIS A 199 7.86 20.75 -0.47
C HIS A 199 7.15 22.08 -0.64
N VAL A 200 6.33 22.46 0.34
CA VAL A 200 5.59 23.74 0.34
C VAL A 200 6.52 24.94 0.41
N GLU A 201 7.64 24.80 1.11
CA GLU A 201 8.66 25.84 1.29
C GLU A 201 9.79 25.75 0.26
N ALA A 202 9.72 24.83 -0.70
CA ALA A 202 10.79 24.62 -1.65
C ALA A 202 11.07 25.86 -2.51
N VAL A 203 12.34 26.07 -2.79
CA VAL A 203 12.76 27.07 -3.79
C VAL A 203 12.24 26.63 -5.16
N PRO A 204 11.70 27.57 -5.99
CA PRO A 204 11.21 27.26 -7.32
C PRO A 204 12.18 26.43 -8.14
N GLY A 205 11.71 25.31 -8.72
CA GLY A 205 12.49 24.34 -9.47
C GLY A 205 13.08 23.18 -8.66
N PHE A 206 12.99 23.22 -7.32
CA PHE A 206 13.43 22.13 -6.43
C PHE A 206 12.28 21.33 -5.84
N GLU A 207 11.05 21.73 -6.03
CA GLU A 207 9.84 21.13 -5.44
C GLU A 207 9.77 19.63 -5.66
N ILE A 208 10.16 19.20 -6.86
CA ILE A 208 10.11 17.80 -7.28
C ILE A 208 11.09 16.88 -6.51
N ARG A 209 12.04 17.46 -5.79
CA ARG A 209 13.03 16.74 -4.98
C ARG A 209 12.73 16.73 -3.51
N THR A 210 11.72 17.45 -3.10
CA THR A 210 11.40 17.71 -1.68
C THR A 210 10.20 16.93 -1.19
N ILE A 211 9.63 16.10 -2.06
CA ILE A 211 8.51 15.20 -1.75
C ILE A 211 8.69 13.87 -2.48
N ILE A 212 8.12 12.80 -1.93
CA ILE A 212 8.17 11.49 -2.57
C ILE A 212 7.26 11.48 -3.79
N ASN A 213 7.85 11.15 -4.94
CA ASN A 213 7.11 10.80 -6.14
C ASN A 213 7.26 9.31 -6.41
N ALA A 214 6.21 8.53 -6.19
CA ALA A 214 6.24 7.08 -6.32
C ALA A 214 6.72 6.61 -7.70
N SER A 215 6.42 7.33 -8.78
CA SER A 215 6.85 6.96 -10.14
C SER A 215 8.38 7.00 -10.35
N ARG A 216 9.11 7.62 -9.44
CA ARG A 216 10.58 7.73 -9.47
C ARG A 216 11.28 6.71 -8.58
N LEU A 217 10.53 5.99 -7.79
CA LEU A 217 11.04 4.96 -6.91
C LEU A 217 11.23 3.64 -7.66
N THR A 218 12.09 2.80 -7.12
CA THR A 218 12.16 1.40 -7.57
C THR A 218 10.82 0.68 -7.34
N PRO A 219 10.49 -0.35 -8.13
CA PRO A 219 9.25 -1.10 -7.95
C PRO A 219 9.04 -1.59 -6.51
N ALA A 220 10.11 -2.06 -5.86
CA ALA A 220 10.06 -2.51 -4.47
C ALA A 220 9.71 -1.37 -3.50
N ALA A 221 10.33 -0.20 -3.64
CA ALA A 221 10.05 0.96 -2.79
C ALA A 221 8.63 1.51 -3.02
N GLN A 222 8.16 1.51 -4.26
CA GLN A 222 6.76 1.85 -4.59
C GLN A 222 5.77 0.96 -3.86
N ALA A 223 5.96 -0.37 -3.95
CA ALA A 223 5.06 -1.33 -3.36
C ALA A 223 5.05 -1.24 -1.82
N GLN A 224 6.18 -0.90 -1.20
CA GLN A 224 6.28 -0.74 0.26
C GLN A 224 5.48 0.45 0.79
N ILE A 225 5.27 1.50 0.00
CA ILE A 225 4.36 2.59 0.37
C ILE A 225 2.96 2.03 0.63
N CYS A 226 2.45 1.22 -0.29
CA CYS A 226 1.16 0.54 -0.11
C CYS A 226 1.23 -0.50 1.01
N GLY A 227 2.33 -1.26 1.04
CA GLY A 227 2.59 -2.31 2.02
C GLY A 227 2.62 -1.81 3.47
N SER A 228 2.93 -0.53 3.71
CA SER A 228 2.92 0.01 5.08
C SER A 228 1.55 -0.06 5.76
N CYS A 229 0.46 -0.17 4.99
CA CYS A 229 -0.91 -0.32 5.48
C CYS A 229 -1.58 -1.60 4.97
N HIS A 230 -1.25 -2.06 3.73
CA HIS A 230 -1.82 -3.27 3.14
C HIS A 230 -1.02 -4.54 3.50
N THR A 231 -0.57 -4.61 4.75
CA THR A 231 0.13 -5.74 5.37
C THR A 231 -0.39 -5.97 6.79
N ARG A 232 0.00 -7.08 7.40
CA ARG A 232 -0.18 -7.35 8.84
C ARG A 232 1.17 -7.59 9.48
N GLY A 233 1.23 -7.35 10.79
CA GLY A 233 2.43 -7.49 11.59
C GLY A 233 2.45 -6.48 12.72
N HIS A 234 3.64 -6.15 13.15
CA HIS A 234 3.87 -5.12 14.17
C HIS A 234 5.18 -4.37 13.88
N ASP A 235 5.33 -3.19 14.43
CA ASP A 235 6.58 -2.43 14.35
C ASP A 235 7.76 -3.15 15.04
N LYS A 236 8.94 -2.57 15.01
CA LYS A 236 10.13 -3.20 15.60
C LYS A 236 10.10 -3.26 17.13
N THR A 237 9.29 -2.43 17.76
CA THR A 237 9.11 -2.45 19.22
C THR A 237 8.10 -3.51 19.65
N GLY A 238 7.22 -3.95 18.76
CA GLY A 238 6.09 -4.81 19.06
C GLY A 238 4.89 -4.07 19.66
N GLU A 239 4.98 -2.75 19.77
CA GLU A 239 3.99 -1.93 20.44
C GLU A 239 2.86 -1.48 19.51
N TYR A 240 3.17 -1.29 18.21
CA TYR A 240 2.25 -0.75 17.22
C TYR A 240 1.94 -1.77 16.12
N ALA A 241 0.68 -1.88 15.75
CA ALA A 241 0.24 -2.75 14.65
C ALA A 241 0.53 -2.16 13.24
N TYR A 242 1.30 -1.08 13.17
CA TYR A 242 1.71 -0.41 11.94
C TYR A 242 3.11 0.22 12.10
N PRO A 243 3.83 0.50 11.01
CA PRO A 243 5.20 1.01 11.09
C PRO A 243 5.24 2.53 11.37
N VAL A 244 5.13 2.94 12.64
CA VAL A 244 5.06 4.35 13.07
C VAL A 244 6.16 5.19 12.43
N GLN A 245 7.41 4.79 12.57
CA GLN A 245 8.56 5.56 12.09
C GLN A 245 8.66 5.58 10.55
N TYR A 246 8.11 4.60 9.86
CA TYR A 246 8.13 4.56 8.40
C TYR A 246 7.30 5.67 7.77
N GLN A 247 6.37 6.28 8.49
CA GLN A 247 5.53 7.38 7.95
C GLN A 247 6.35 8.53 7.37
N THR A 248 7.48 8.85 7.99
CA THR A 248 8.40 9.91 7.56
C THR A 248 9.54 9.42 6.66
N HIS A 249 9.68 8.07 6.46
CA HIS A 249 10.76 7.45 5.69
C HIS A 249 10.27 6.70 4.44
N LYS A 250 9.03 6.93 4.04
CA LYS A 250 8.43 6.26 2.86
C LYS A 250 9.25 6.49 1.61
N GLY A 251 9.45 5.41 0.85
CA GLY A 251 10.18 5.44 -0.40
C GLY A 251 11.71 5.58 -0.28
N GLU A 252 12.24 5.93 0.86
CA GLU A 252 13.67 6.13 1.09
C GLU A 252 14.34 4.95 1.79
N ALA A 253 13.63 4.32 2.71
CA ALA A 253 14.11 3.19 3.47
C ALA A 253 13.26 1.94 3.26
N ASN A 254 13.84 0.78 3.50
CA ASN A 254 13.12 -0.48 3.37
C ASN A 254 12.21 -0.68 4.58
N LEU A 255 10.92 -0.97 4.32
CA LEU A 255 9.89 -1.21 5.32
C LEU A 255 10.32 -2.25 6.39
N LYS A 256 11.09 -3.26 5.99
CA LYS A 256 11.61 -4.30 6.91
C LYS A 256 12.43 -3.76 8.09
N PHE A 257 12.97 -2.55 7.99
CA PHE A 257 13.72 -1.93 9.09
C PHE A 257 12.81 -1.34 10.17
N TYR A 258 11.53 -1.14 9.84
CA TYR A 258 10.54 -0.52 10.71
C TYR A 258 9.41 -1.47 11.11
N PHE A 259 9.26 -2.58 10.37
CA PHE A 259 8.11 -3.46 10.53
C PHE A 259 8.49 -4.94 10.43
N ASN A 260 7.88 -5.76 11.26
CA ASN A 260 7.92 -7.21 11.22
C ASN A 260 6.62 -7.69 10.58
N GLU A 261 6.71 -8.04 9.30
CA GLU A 261 5.56 -8.51 8.53
C GLU A 261 5.08 -9.87 9.03
N ALA A 262 3.77 -10.09 9.08
CA ALA A 262 3.19 -11.37 9.43
C ALA A 262 3.58 -12.47 8.43
N SER A 263 3.93 -13.63 8.95
CA SER A 263 4.12 -14.86 8.19
C SER A 263 3.62 -16.06 8.99
N ALA A 264 3.41 -17.19 8.35
CA ALA A 264 3.00 -18.41 9.03
C ALA A 264 4.05 -18.87 10.06
N ASP A 265 5.33 -18.55 9.83
CA ASP A 265 6.45 -19.00 10.65
C ASP A 265 6.69 -18.11 11.89
N ASN A 266 6.07 -16.95 11.99
CA ASN A 266 6.30 -15.99 13.07
C ASN A 266 5.05 -15.69 13.94
N GLY A 267 4.19 -16.69 14.12
CA GLY A 267 3.02 -16.60 15.01
C GLY A 267 1.74 -16.12 14.35
N TYR A 268 1.72 -15.98 13.03
CA TYR A 268 0.54 -15.54 12.26
C TYR A 268 -0.02 -16.63 11.34
N ALA A 269 0.17 -17.91 11.67
CA ALA A 269 -0.25 -19.03 10.82
C ALA A 269 -1.76 -18.98 10.49
N GLU A 270 -2.60 -18.60 11.45
CA GLU A 270 -4.05 -18.48 11.26
C GLU A 270 -4.47 -17.40 10.25
N TYR A 271 -3.57 -16.48 9.92
CA TYR A 271 -3.83 -15.41 8.94
C TYR A 271 -3.61 -15.84 7.49
N PHE A 272 -3.17 -17.08 7.28
CA PHE A 272 -2.90 -17.63 5.97
C PHE A 272 -3.61 -18.96 5.77
N TRP A 273 -4.00 -19.24 4.55
CA TRP A 273 -4.41 -20.57 4.13
C TRP A 273 -3.18 -21.48 3.99
N PRO A 274 -3.32 -22.81 4.09
CA PRO A 274 -2.20 -23.74 3.88
C PRO A 274 -1.44 -23.54 2.56
N SER A 275 -2.13 -23.10 1.51
CA SER A 275 -1.52 -22.74 0.22
C SER A 275 -0.73 -21.44 0.24
N GLY A 276 -0.79 -20.70 1.36
CA GLY A 276 -0.04 -19.47 1.61
C GLY A 276 -0.72 -18.18 1.20
N GLU A 277 -1.93 -18.23 0.63
CA GLU A 277 -2.74 -17.03 0.38
C GLU A 277 -3.29 -16.46 1.67
N SER A 278 -3.48 -15.14 1.68
CA SER A 278 -4.04 -14.43 2.81
C SER A 278 -5.48 -14.82 3.11
N ARG A 279 -5.79 -15.01 4.39
CA ARG A 279 -7.12 -15.38 4.89
C ARG A 279 -7.96 -14.18 5.33
N TYR A 280 -7.31 -13.07 5.66
CA TYR A 280 -7.97 -11.85 6.15
C TYR A 280 -7.59 -10.61 5.35
N SER A 281 -8.28 -9.51 5.62
CA SER A 281 -8.01 -8.19 5.06
C SER A 281 -6.61 -7.65 5.39
N ASN A 282 -6.21 -6.60 4.69
CA ASN A 282 -4.94 -5.87 4.89
C ASN A 282 -3.68 -6.72 4.65
N GLN A 283 -3.74 -7.69 3.71
CA GLN A 283 -2.62 -8.56 3.42
C GLN A 283 -2.27 -8.61 1.92
N GLN A 284 -2.80 -7.69 1.13
CA GLN A 284 -2.61 -7.67 -0.32
C GLN A 284 -1.14 -7.54 -0.71
N TYR A 285 -0.35 -6.80 0.07
CA TYR A 285 1.08 -6.67 -0.14
C TYR A 285 1.82 -7.98 0.14
N LEU A 286 1.43 -8.73 1.17
CA LEU A 286 2.02 -10.03 1.50
C LEU A 286 1.74 -11.08 0.41
N ASP A 287 0.53 -11.07 -0.16
CA ASP A 287 0.19 -11.92 -1.29
C ASP A 287 0.96 -11.52 -2.55
N TRP A 288 0.96 -10.21 -2.88
CA TRP A 288 1.66 -9.70 -4.06
C TRP A 288 3.15 -10.04 -4.04
N LYS A 289 3.83 -9.94 -2.91
CA LYS A 289 5.25 -10.32 -2.76
C LYS A 289 5.55 -11.75 -3.21
N LYS A 290 4.57 -12.65 -3.13
CA LYS A 290 4.70 -14.07 -3.52
C LYS A 290 4.41 -14.29 -5.01
N SER A 291 3.95 -13.25 -5.73
CA SER A 291 3.51 -13.34 -7.12
C SER A 291 4.67 -13.21 -8.11
N GLU A 292 4.48 -13.74 -9.32
CA GLU A 292 5.40 -13.49 -10.44
C GLU A 292 5.39 -12.00 -10.85
N HIS A 293 4.27 -11.29 -10.66
CA HIS A 293 4.18 -9.86 -10.93
C HIS A 293 5.19 -9.07 -10.10
N ALA A 294 5.37 -9.40 -8.82
CA ALA A 294 6.37 -8.76 -7.96
C ALA A 294 7.80 -8.97 -8.48
N LYS A 295 8.10 -10.18 -8.96
CA LYS A 295 9.44 -10.55 -9.46
C LYS A 295 9.82 -9.77 -10.71
N VAL A 296 8.85 -9.43 -11.56
CA VAL A 296 9.07 -8.67 -12.81
C VAL A 296 8.80 -7.17 -12.65
N GLY A 297 8.60 -6.69 -11.43
CA GLY A 297 8.45 -5.27 -11.14
C GLY A 297 7.09 -4.66 -11.44
N VAL A 298 6.05 -5.46 -11.63
CA VAL A 298 4.65 -5.00 -11.71
C VAL A 298 4.18 -4.66 -10.30
N VAL A 299 3.89 -3.39 -10.04
CA VAL A 299 3.55 -2.85 -8.73
C VAL A 299 2.05 -2.55 -8.59
N CYS A 300 1.63 -2.23 -7.38
CA CYS A 300 0.23 -1.93 -7.06
C CYS A 300 -0.36 -0.83 -7.98
N ALA A 301 0.39 0.25 -8.20
CA ALA A 301 -0.01 1.37 -9.05
C ALA A 301 -0.06 1.04 -10.55
N THR A 302 0.49 -0.09 -11.00
CA THR A 302 0.32 -0.55 -12.38
C THR A 302 -1.13 -0.93 -12.64
N CYS A 303 -1.79 -1.53 -11.65
CA CYS A 303 -3.18 -1.99 -11.73
C CYS A 303 -4.17 -1.01 -11.11
N HIS A 304 -3.82 -0.35 -10.01
CA HIS A 304 -4.70 0.53 -9.26
C HIS A 304 -4.42 2.01 -9.52
N SER A 305 -5.48 2.81 -9.60
CA SER A 305 -5.40 4.27 -9.47
C SER A 305 -5.67 4.65 -8.02
N VAL A 306 -4.85 5.55 -7.47
CA VAL A 306 -4.98 6.03 -6.09
C VAL A 306 -5.52 7.45 -6.00
N HIS A 307 -5.43 8.23 -7.07
CA HIS A 307 -5.97 9.58 -7.17
C HIS A 307 -7.33 9.59 -7.84
N GLU A 308 -7.44 8.94 -9.01
CA GLU A 308 -8.67 8.92 -9.78
C GLU A 308 -9.60 7.82 -9.26
N SER A 309 -10.79 8.19 -8.82
CA SER A 309 -11.90 7.27 -8.89
C SER A 309 -12.56 7.43 -10.26
N LYS A 310 -13.02 6.34 -10.86
CA LYS A 310 -13.80 6.43 -12.12
C LYS A 310 -15.12 7.17 -11.94
N ALA A 311 -15.53 7.40 -10.72
CA ALA A 311 -16.64 8.26 -10.36
C ALA A 311 -16.31 9.75 -10.50
N GLY A 312 -15.06 10.17 -10.26
CA GLY A 312 -14.62 11.54 -10.48
C GLY A 312 -14.57 11.93 -11.95
N ILE A 313 -14.47 10.97 -12.87
CA ILE A 313 -14.52 11.22 -14.32
C ILE A 313 -15.94 11.55 -14.77
N ALA A 314 -16.96 11.03 -14.10
CA ALA A 314 -18.35 11.44 -14.30
C ALA A 314 -18.67 12.63 -13.36
N ALA A 315 -18.30 13.82 -13.77
CA ALA A 315 -18.38 15.08 -13.02
C ALA A 315 -19.80 15.49 -12.53
N ASN A 316 -20.78 14.60 -12.59
CA ASN A 316 -22.17 14.78 -12.17
C ASN A 316 -22.68 13.59 -11.34
N VAL A 317 -21.81 12.80 -10.70
CA VAL A 317 -22.31 11.72 -9.85
C VAL A 317 -22.80 12.31 -8.55
N ASP A 318 -24.10 12.22 -8.34
CA ASP A 318 -24.74 12.43 -7.06
C ASP A 318 -24.00 11.63 -5.98
N THR A 319 -23.34 12.34 -5.08
CA THR A 319 -22.58 11.74 -3.97
C THR A 319 -23.45 10.94 -3.02
N SER A 320 -24.78 11.08 -3.09
CA SER A 320 -25.74 10.25 -2.36
C SER A 320 -25.74 8.78 -2.83
N ASN A 321 -25.25 8.50 -4.05
CA ASN A 321 -25.15 7.13 -4.58
C ASN A 321 -23.69 6.63 -4.62
N LEU A 322 -22.97 6.93 -3.58
CA LEU A 322 -21.54 6.66 -3.41
C LEU A 322 -21.13 5.20 -3.59
N LEU A 323 -22.02 4.26 -3.25
CA LEU A 323 -21.80 2.82 -3.39
C LEU A 323 -21.66 2.39 -4.85
N LEU A 324 -22.30 3.07 -5.79
CA LEU A 324 -22.16 2.81 -7.23
C LEU A 324 -20.88 3.42 -7.80
N ALA A 325 -20.47 4.56 -7.27
CA ALA A 325 -19.31 5.31 -7.74
C ALA A 325 -17.96 4.62 -7.46
N ILE A 326 -17.91 3.75 -6.44
CA ILE A 326 -16.67 3.18 -5.90
C ILE A 326 -16.35 1.79 -6.49
N ARG A 327 -17.11 1.28 -7.45
CA ARG A 327 -17.01 -0.11 -7.93
C ARG A 327 -15.72 -0.51 -8.64
N SER A 328 -14.92 0.40 -9.15
CA SER A 328 -13.70 0.04 -9.83
C SER A 328 -12.48 0.78 -9.29
N LYS A 329 -11.65 0.03 -8.61
CA LYS A 329 -10.38 0.48 -8.04
C LYS A 329 -9.21 0.31 -9.00
N THR A 330 -9.44 -0.26 -10.18
CA THR A 330 -8.41 -0.55 -11.16
C THR A 330 -8.41 0.46 -12.30
N ARG A 331 -7.23 0.71 -12.90
CA ARG A 331 -7.05 1.66 -14.01
C ARG A 331 -7.88 1.34 -15.23
N LEU A 332 -8.05 0.06 -15.54
CA LEU A 332 -8.88 -0.43 -16.63
C LEU A 332 -9.95 -1.38 -16.09
N PHE A 333 -11.08 -1.42 -16.80
CA PHE A 333 -12.19 -2.28 -16.42
C PHE A 333 -11.91 -3.75 -16.77
N GLU A 334 -12.32 -4.66 -15.91
CA GLU A 334 -12.36 -6.10 -16.14
C GLU A 334 -11.04 -6.66 -16.70
N ASP A 335 -11.15 -7.58 -17.64
CA ASP A 335 -10.03 -8.28 -18.28
C ASP A 335 -9.15 -7.37 -19.15
N ARG A 336 -9.63 -6.16 -19.52
CA ARG A 336 -8.81 -5.19 -20.27
C ARG A 336 -7.53 -4.83 -19.54
N LEU A 337 -7.57 -4.79 -18.22
CA LEU A 337 -6.38 -4.58 -17.42
C LEU A 337 -5.35 -5.70 -17.62
N CYS A 338 -5.78 -6.95 -17.51
CA CYS A 338 -4.91 -8.11 -17.68
C CYS A 338 -4.41 -8.22 -19.12
N LYS A 339 -5.32 -8.08 -20.09
CA LYS A 339 -5.05 -8.20 -21.52
C LYS A 339 -4.18 -7.08 -22.08
N SER A 340 -3.99 -5.97 -21.37
CA SER A 340 -3.05 -4.93 -21.79
C SER A 340 -1.59 -5.42 -21.81
N CYS A 341 -1.28 -6.45 -21.02
CA CYS A 341 0.04 -7.08 -20.98
C CYS A 341 -0.02 -8.56 -21.42
N HIS A 342 -1.07 -9.30 -21.03
CA HIS A 342 -1.29 -10.70 -21.40
C HIS A 342 -2.03 -10.79 -22.75
N THR A 343 -1.38 -10.35 -23.82
CA THR A 343 -1.97 -10.26 -25.17
C THR A 343 -2.22 -11.62 -25.83
N THR A 344 -1.49 -12.66 -25.43
CA THR A 344 -1.52 -13.99 -26.04
C THR A 344 -2.06 -15.05 -25.08
N VAL A 345 -3.21 -14.79 -24.48
CA VAL A 345 -3.89 -15.86 -23.72
C VAL A 345 -4.32 -16.94 -24.68
N GLN A 346 -3.67 -18.10 -24.57
CA GLN A 346 -4.08 -19.26 -25.37
C GLN A 346 -5.36 -19.84 -24.77
N TYR A 347 -6.46 -19.75 -25.52
CA TYR A 347 -7.72 -20.40 -25.18
C TYR A 347 -7.65 -21.92 -25.46
N ARG A 348 -6.72 -22.60 -24.78
CA ARG A 348 -6.53 -24.04 -24.83
C ARG A 348 -6.75 -24.64 -23.45
N SER A 349 -7.08 -25.94 -23.43
CA SER A 349 -7.18 -26.67 -22.16
C SER A 349 -8.11 -25.97 -21.17
N VAL A 350 -7.66 -25.70 -19.96
CA VAL A 350 -8.45 -25.10 -18.89
C VAL A 350 -9.05 -23.74 -19.22
N HIS A 351 -8.44 -22.93 -20.11
CA HIS A 351 -9.01 -21.65 -20.54
C HIS A 351 -10.22 -21.82 -21.48
N ARG A 352 -10.51 -23.02 -21.96
CA ARG A 352 -11.74 -23.33 -22.71
C ARG A 352 -12.93 -23.64 -21.81
N ILE A 353 -12.71 -24.00 -20.55
CA ILE A 353 -13.79 -24.40 -19.63
C ILE A 353 -14.82 -23.29 -19.52
N HIS A 354 -14.35 -22.04 -19.40
CA HIS A 354 -15.22 -20.88 -19.23
C HIS A 354 -14.90 -19.78 -20.24
N THR A 355 -15.80 -19.53 -21.17
CA THR A 355 -15.70 -18.45 -22.16
C THR A 355 -16.24 -17.11 -21.61
N PHE A 356 -16.96 -17.13 -20.49
CA PHE A 356 -17.64 -16.00 -19.86
C PHE A 356 -16.99 -15.53 -18.54
N GLY A 357 -15.97 -16.24 -18.07
CA GLY A 357 -15.28 -15.86 -16.83
C GLY A 357 -14.28 -14.74 -17.01
N SER A 358 -14.19 -13.80 -16.06
CA SER A 358 -13.09 -12.85 -16.02
C SER A 358 -11.82 -13.49 -15.45
N CYS A 359 -10.65 -12.99 -15.86
CA CYS A 359 -9.34 -13.50 -15.42
C CYS A 359 -9.24 -13.54 -13.88
N VAL A 360 -9.74 -12.48 -13.22
CA VAL A 360 -9.68 -12.34 -11.76
C VAL A 360 -10.45 -13.41 -11.00
N ARG A 361 -11.49 -14.00 -11.59
CA ARG A 361 -12.29 -15.06 -10.92
C ARG A 361 -11.46 -16.31 -10.63
N CYS A 362 -10.53 -16.62 -11.51
CA CYS A 362 -9.67 -17.80 -11.39
C CYS A 362 -8.29 -17.45 -10.81
N HIS A 363 -7.67 -16.36 -11.30
CA HIS A 363 -6.31 -15.98 -10.93
C HIS A 363 -6.22 -15.07 -9.70
N MET A 364 -7.33 -14.50 -9.25
CA MET A 364 -7.47 -13.75 -8.02
C MET A 364 -8.74 -14.18 -7.28
N PRO A 365 -8.86 -15.48 -6.89
CA PRO A 365 -10.08 -15.96 -6.28
C PRO A 365 -10.40 -15.22 -4.99
N ARG A 366 -11.68 -15.13 -4.67
CA ARG A 366 -12.15 -14.51 -3.44
C ARG A 366 -12.03 -15.50 -2.30
N VAL A 367 -10.94 -15.40 -1.55
CA VAL A 367 -10.60 -16.35 -0.47
C VAL A 367 -10.26 -15.65 0.84
N ALA A 368 -10.13 -14.34 0.83
CA ALA A 368 -9.88 -13.56 2.02
C ALA A 368 -11.17 -12.87 2.53
N ALA A 369 -11.16 -12.46 3.79
CA ALA A 369 -12.27 -11.81 4.47
C ALA A 369 -11.96 -10.35 4.80
N ILE A 370 -12.85 -9.42 4.41
CA ILE A 370 -12.89 -8.04 4.91
C ILE A 370 -14.09 -7.88 5.84
N GLY A 371 -15.29 -7.95 5.32
CA GLY A 371 -16.53 -8.00 6.06
C GLY A 371 -16.98 -9.43 6.34
N GLU A 372 -16.80 -10.30 5.35
CA GLU A 372 -17.15 -11.73 5.40
C GLU A 372 -16.13 -12.61 4.67
N ALA A 373 -16.17 -13.89 4.98
CA ALA A 373 -15.34 -14.87 4.28
C ALA A 373 -15.62 -14.85 2.77
N GLY A 374 -14.57 -14.74 1.97
CA GLY A 374 -14.67 -14.77 0.51
C GLY A 374 -15.18 -13.47 -0.13
N ASP A 375 -15.05 -12.34 0.52
CA ASP A 375 -15.39 -11.03 -0.07
C ASP A 375 -14.18 -10.27 -0.64
N ALA A 376 -12.96 -10.74 -0.39
CA ALA A 376 -11.74 -10.15 -0.88
C ALA A 376 -10.93 -11.08 -1.78
N HIS A 377 -10.31 -10.49 -2.81
CA HIS A 377 -9.48 -11.18 -3.77
C HIS A 377 -8.06 -11.46 -3.25
N SER A 378 -7.53 -12.67 -3.50
CA SER A 378 -6.11 -12.96 -3.37
C SER A 378 -5.30 -12.14 -4.38
N HIS A 379 -4.12 -11.68 -3.96
CA HIS A 379 -3.16 -10.95 -4.80
C HIS A 379 -1.90 -11.77 -5.12
N THR A 380 -1.95 -13.09 -4.93
CA THR A 380 -0.89 -13.99 -5.39
C THR A 380 -0.91 -14.22 -6.89
N PHE A 381 -2.03 -13.92 -7.56
CA PHE A 381 -2.30 -14.16 -8.98
C PHE A 381 -2.19 -15.63 -9.38
N ARG A 382 -2.21 -16.52 -8.40
CA ARG A 382 -2.14 -17.97 -8.63
C ARG A 382 -3.53 -18.57 -8.71
N PHE A 383 -3.70 -19.55 -9.57
CA PHE A 383 -4.89 -20.39 -9.58
C PHE A 383 -4.83 -21.35 -8.38
N MET A 384 -5.83 -21.27 -7.52
CA MET A 384 -5.95 -22.18 -6.36
C MET A 384 -6.71 -23.43 -6.79
N TYR A 385 -5.97 -24.54 -6.93
CA TYR A 385 -6.51 -25.79 -7.44
C TYR A 385 -7.46 -26.45 -6.44
N PRO A 386 -8.59 -27.05 -6.90
CA PRO A 386 -9.48 -27.85 -6.07
C PRO A 386 -8.79 -29.02 -5.37
N GLN A 387 -7.75 -29.60 -5.95
CA GLN A 387 -6.97 -30.65 -5.32
C GLN A 387 -6.40 -30.22 -3.96
N ALA A 388 -5.91 -29.00 -3.84
CA ALA A 388 -5.41 -28.47 -2.55
C ALA A 388 -6.49 -28.46 -1.45
N THR A 389 -7.76 -28.29 -1.83
CA THR A 389 -8.90 -28.39 -0.90
C THR A 389 -9.09 -29.83 -0.40
N LEU A 390 -8.99 -30.81 -1.29
CA LEU A 390 -9.09 -32.22 -0.92
C LEU A 390 -7.94 -32.63 0.00
N ASP A 391 -6.73 -32.24 -0.37
CA ASP A 391 -5.52 -32.52 0.40
C ASP A 391 -5.56 -31.92 1.82
N ALA A 392 -6.18 -30.75 1.96
CA ALA A 392 -6.38 -30.09 3.25
C ALA A 392 -7.58 -30.62 4.06
N GLY A 393 -8.46 -31.42 3.44
CA GLY A 393 -9.61 -32.02 4.08
C GLY A 393 -10.84 -31.12 4.16
N GLY A 394 -11.01 -30.16 3.23
CA GLY A 394 -12.24 -29.40 3.03
C GLY A 394 -12.06 -27.90 2.75
N LEU A 395 -13.16 -27.29 2.30
CA LEU A 395 -13.22 -25.87 1.92
C LEU A 395 -13.01 -24.90 3.11
N ASP A 396 -13.35 -25.30 4.30
CA ASP A 396 -13.16 -24.56 5.54
C ASP A 396 -11.68 -24.48 5.94
N LYS A 397 -10.87 -25.42 5.48
CA LYS A 397 -9.42 -25.49 5.73
C LYS A 397 -8.61 -24.89 4.59
N GLN A 398 -9.06 -25.09 3.35
CA GLN A 398 -8.40 -24.58 2.15
C GLN A 398 -9.43 -24.30 1.05
N PRO A 399 -9.79 -23.04 0.78
CA PRO A 399 -10.64 -22.72 -0.36
C PRO A 399 -9.90 -22.90 -1.69
N ASN A 400 -10.67 -22.97 -2.79
CA ASN A 400 -10.13 -23.04 -4.14
C ASN A 400 -10.83 -22.04 -5.08
N ALA A 401 -10.24 -21.80 -6.24
CA ALA A 401 -10.74 -20.85 -7.22
C ALA A 401 -12.13 -21.25 -7.80
N CYS A 402 -12.41 -22.52 -7.93
CA CYS A 402 -13.68 -22.99 -8.49
C CYS A 402 -14.84 -22.78 -7.53
N ASN A 403 -14.73 -23.27 -6.29
CA ASN A 403 -15.79 -23.11 -5.30
C ASN A 403 -15.96 -21.66 -4.79
N SER A 404 -14.99 -20.78 -5.01
CA SER A 404 -15.15 -19.34 -4.76
C SER A 404 -16.10 -18.65 -5.75
N CYS A 405 -16.46 -19.32 -6.85
CA CYS A 405 -17.42 -18.86 -7.82
C CYS A 405 -18.84 -19.32 -7.45
N HIS A 406 -19.83 -18.42 -7.58
CA HIS A 406 -21.22 -18.73 -7.25
C HIS A 406 -21.81 -19.89 -8.08
N HIS A 407 -21.32 -20.13 -9.30
CA HIS A 407 -21.75 -21.26 -10.13
C HIS A 407 -21.29 -22.61 -9.59
N HIS A 408 -20.18 -22.65 -8.88
CA HIS A 408 -19.58 -23.88 -8.35
C HIS A 408 -19.55 -23.95 -6.83
N LYS A 409 -20.23 -23.01 -6.15
CA LYS A 409 -20.19 -22.90 -4.69
C LYS A 409 -20.53 -24.24 -4.00
N ASN A 410 -21.51 -24.97 -4.55
CA ASN A 410 -22.02 -26.23 -4.01
C ASN A 410 -21.59 -27.45 -4.83
N THR A 411 -20.71 -27.28 -5.83
CA THR A 411 -20.21 -28.40 -6.63
C THR A 411 -19.20 -29.20 -5.80
N PRO A 412 -19.32 -30.52 -5.70
CA PRO A 412 -18.33 -31.33 -5.00
C PRO A 412 -16.91 -31.11 -5.54
N THR A 413 -15.95 -30.96 -4.63
CA THR A 413 -14.59 -30.60 -5.00
C THR A 413 -13.92 -31.69 -5.86
N GLU A 414 -14.26 -32.96 -5.63
CA GLU A 414 -13.81 -34.11 -6.43
C GLU A 414 -14.25 -33.98 -7.88
N ALA A 415 -15.49 -33.57 -8.11
CA ALA A 415 -16.00 -33.34 -9.46
C ALA A 415 -15.25 -32.24 -10.18
N LEU A 416 -14.90 -31.15 -9.46
CA LEU A 416 -14.11 -30.04 -10.00
C LEU A 416 -12.69 -30.46 -10.36
N VAL A 417 -12.06 -31.34 -9.58
CA VAL A 417 -10.77 -31.94 -9.91
C VAL A 417 -10.91 -32.76 -11.22
N GLY A 418 -11.94 -33.62 -11.33
CA GLY A 418 -12.21 -34.39 -12.54
C GLY A 418 -12.40 -33.53 -13.79
N PHE A 419 -13.15 -32.43 -13.68
CA PHE A 419 -13.33 -31.45 -14.76
C PHE A 419 -12.01 -30.81 -15.21
N LEU A 420 -11.15 -30.43 -14.26
CA LEU A 420 -9.85 -29.85 -14.60
C LEU A 420 -8.92 -30.83 -15.27
N GLU A 421 -8.91 -32.09 -14.83
CA GLU A 421 -8.12 -33.15 -15.47
C GLU A 421 -8.61 -33.48 -16.91
N ALA A 422 -9.93 -33.51 -17.11
CA ALA A 422 -10.51 -33.65 -18.44
C ALA A 422 -10.14 -32.46 -19.35
N ALA A 423 -10.21 -31.23 -18.83
CA ALA A 423 -9.85 -30.05 -19.60
C ALA A 423 -8.38 -30.00 -19.99
N LYS A 424 -7.47 -30.49 -19.16
CA LYS A 424 -6.04 -30.61 -19.48
C LYS A 424 -5.78 -31.53 -20.67
N LYS A 425 -6.62 -32.55 -20.85
CA LYS A 425 -6.52 -33.50 -21.96
C LYS A 425 -7.11 -32.98 -23.29
N GLU A 426 -7.60 -31.73 -23.31
CA GLU A 426 -8.24 -31.09 -24.48
C GLU A 426 -9.54 -31.78 -24.97
N ASP A 427 -10.10 -32.71 -24.21
CA ASP A 427 -11.29 -33.49 -24.57
C ASP A 427 -12.61 -32.84 -24.14
N MET A 428 -12.55 -31.64 -23.58
CA MET A 428 -13.75 -30.94 -23.07
C MET A 428 -14.66 -30.48 -24.22
N PRO A 429 -15.96 -30.80 -24.16
CA PRO A 429 -16.94 -30.27 -25.10
C PRO A 429 -16.99 -28.74 -25.02
N LYS A 430 -17.34 -28.09 -26.13
CA LYS A 430 -17.55 -26.62 -26.15
C LYS A 430 -18.64 -26.27 -25.13
N PRO A 431 -18.45 -25.19 -24.34
CA PRO A 431 -19.50 -24.70 -23.45
C PRO A 431 -20.79 -24.43 -24.20
N PRO A 432 -21.96 -24.68 -23.59
CA PRO A 432 -23.25 -24.34 -24.19
C PRO A 432 -23.29 -22.85 -24.61
N ALA A 433 -23.93 -22.59 -25.73
CA ALA A 433 -24.06 -21.22 -26.29
C ALA A 433 -24.71 -20.22 -25.32
N VAL A 434 -25.51 -20.70 -24.37
CA VAL A 434 -26.17 -19.90 -23.30
C VAL A 434 -25.16 -19.10 -22.45
N HIS A 435 -23.91 -19.52 -22.37
CA HIS A 435 -22.87 -18.84 -21.60
C HIS A 435 -21.95 -17.94 -22.44
N GLN A 436 -22.23 -17.82 -23.73
CA GLN A 436 -21.53 -16.85 -24.57
C GLN A 436 -22.13 -15.47 -24.33
N ARG A 437 -21.29 -14.47 -24.03
CA ARG A 437 -21.78 -13.08 -24.01
C ARG A 437 -22.37 -12.74 -25.38
N PRO A 438 -23.50 -12.03 -25.44
CA PRO A 438 -23.93 -11.42 -26.70
C PRO A 438 -22.76 -10.62 -27.27
N ALA A 439 -22.51 -10.72 -28.56
CA ALA A 439 -21.55 -9.86 -29.23
C ALA A 439 -21.95 -8.42 -28.93
N GLU A 440 -21.03 -7.63 -28.35
CA GLU A 440 -21.27 -6.21 -28.16
C GLU A 440 -21.57 -5.62 -29.53
N SER A 441 -22.80 -5.14 -29.72
CA SER A 441 -23.17 -4.35 -30.90
C SER A 441 -22.24 -3.15 -30.95
N LYS A 442 -21.54 -2.97 -32.06
CA LYS A 442 -20.60 -1.91 -32.32
C LYS A 442 -21.25 -0.53 -32.20
#